data_e345c1cd7ea2e899565cb85ab635996a
#
_entry.id   e345c1cd7ea2e899565cb85ab635996a
#
_cell.length_a   1.000
_cell.length_b   1.000
_cell.length_c   1.000
_cell.angle_alpha   90.00
_cell.angle_beta   90.00
_cell.angle_gamma   90.00
#
_symmetry.space_group_name_H-M   'P 1'
#
loop_
_entity.id
_entity.type
_entity.pdbx_description
1 polymer ?
#
loop_
_entity_poly.entity_id
_entity_poly.type
_entity_poly.pdbx_seq_one_letter_code
_entity_poly.pdbx_strand_id
1 'polypeptide(L)'
;MEIFLGILIPFIGTMLGAACVFFMKKALKKQVQRALAGFAAGVMVAASIWSLLIPAIEQSENMGALSFFPAVVGFWIGVLFLLALDHLIPHLHVGSEQSEGPKSKLGRTTMMVLAVTLHNIPEGMAVGVMYAGLLAGNTKITAASALALSLGIAIQNFPEGAIISLPLRAEGESKGKAFFGGVLSGVVEPVGAVLTIIAAQLIIPALPYLLSFAAGAMLYVVVEELIPEMSQGKHSDVGTVFFAVGFSLM
;
A
#
# COMPACT_ATOMS: atom_id res chain seq x y z
N MET A 1 -10.52 15.98 14.33
CA MET A 1 -10.58 16.38 12.90
C MET A 1 -9.35 15.92 12.14
N GLU A 2 -8.13 16.20 12.61
CA GLU A 2 -6.87 15.85 11.93
C GLU A 2 -6.69 14.34 11.69
N ILE A 3 -6.95 13.49 12.70
CA ILE A 3 -6.84 12.03 12.57
C ILE A 3 -7.80 11.49 11.50
N PHE A 4 -9.04 11.95 11.51
CA PHE A 4 -10.04 11.54 10.53
C PHE A 4 -9.63 11.92 9.11
N LEU A 5 -9.11 13.12 8.92
CA LEU A 5 -8.57 13.55 7.63
C LEU A 5 -7.37 12.71 7.22
N GLY A 6 -6.43 12.48 8.15
CA GLY A 6 -5.25 11.68 7.88
C GLY A 6 -5.55 10.24 7.44
N ILE A 7 -6.59 9.62 8.02
CA ILE A 7 -7.05 8.28 7.63
C ILE A 7 -7.68 8.28 6.23
N LEU A 8 -8.34 9.38 5.83
CA LEU A 8 -9.01 9.47 4.53
C LEU A 8 -8.08 9.87 3.38
N ILE A 9 -6.97 10.53 3.67
CA ILE A 9 -6.04 11.05 2.66
C ILE A 9 -5.56 9.95 1.69
N PRO A 10 -5.11 8.75 2.11
CA PRO A 10 -4.74 7.67 1.21
C PRO A 10 -5.87 7.29 0.25
N PHE A 11 -7.04 7.03 0.79
CA PHE A 11 -8.24 6.68 0.02
C PHE A 11 -8.61 7.74 -1.01
N ILE A 12 -8.45 9.03 -0.68
CA ILE A 12 -8.65 10.13 -1.63
C ILE A 12 -7.65 10.01 -2.78
N GLY A 13 -6.41 9.62 -2.52
CA GLY A 13 -5.40 9.34 -3.54
C GLY A 13 -5.86 8.28 -4.54
N THR A 14 -6.28 7.10 -4.04
CA THR A 14 -6.83 6.00 -4.85
C THR A 14 -8.04 6.45 -5.66
N MET A 15 -8.96 7.19 -5.05
CA MET A 15 -10.16 7.70 -5.69
C MET A 15 -9.85 8.70 -6.81
N LEU A 16 -8.90 9.61 -6.61
CA LEU A 16 -8.45 10.56 -7.63
C LEU A 16 -7.76 9.84 -8.79
N GLY A 17 -6.95 8.83 -8.50
CA GLY A 17 -6.35 7.97 -9.52
C GLY A 17 -7.40 7.23 -10.34
N ALA A 18 -8.38 6.60 -9.68
CA ALA A 18 -9.49 5.95 -10.35
C ALA A 18 -10.30 6.91 -11.24
N ALA A 19 -10.42 8.19 -10.85
CA ALA A 19 -11.14 9.20 -11.62
C ALA A 19 -10.46 9.53 -12.97
N CYS A 20 -9.20 9.16 -13.20
CA CYS A 20 -8.53 9.30 -14.50
C CYS A 20 -9.30 8.64 -15.65
N VAL A 21 -10.12 7.62 -15.36
CA VAL A 21 -10.96 6.94 -16.36
C VAL A 21 -11.98 7.88 -17.04
N PHE A 22 -12.37 8.96 -16.40
CA PHE A 22 -13.30 9.92 -16.99
C PHE A 22 -12.66 10.78 -18.09
N PHE A 23 -11.36 11.03 -17.99
CA PHE A 23 -10.59 11.91 -18.86
C PHE A 23 -9.79 11.13 -19.91
N MET A 24 -9.30 9.94 -19.58
CA MET A 24 -8.50 9.12 -20.47
C MET A 24 -9.36 8.21 -21.35
N LYS A 25 -8.99 8.10 -22.63
CA LYS A 25 -9.73 7.28 -23.62
C LYS A 25 -9.03 5.97 -23.95
N LYS A 26 -7.78 5.81 -23.55
CA LYS A 26 -6.92 4.65 -23.88
C LYS A 26 -6.22 4.12 -22.64
N ALA A 27 -5.89 2.84 -22.65
CA ALA A 27 -5.00 2.25 -21.66
C ALA A 27 -3.66 3.00 -21.58
N LEU A 28 -3.04 2.98 -20.42
CA LEU A 28 -1.71 3.55 -20.21
C LEU A 28 -0.66 2.87 -21.09
N LYS A 29 0.26 3.65 -21.66
CA LYS A 29 1.42 3.08 -22.34
C LYS A 29 2.27 2.32 -21.34
N LYS A 30 2.86 1.18 -21.74
CA LYS A 30 3.72 0.35 -20.87
C LYS A 30 4.83 1.14 -20.15
N GLN A 31 5.43 2.12 -20.82
CA GLN A 31 6.44 2.96 -20.19
C GLN A 31 5.87 3.81 -19.04
N VAL A 32 4.63 4.31 -19.17
CA VAL A 32 3.96 5.07 -18.13
C VAL A 32 3.60 4.15 -16.96
N GLN A 33 3.09 2.93 -17.23
CA GLN A 33 2.82 1.94 -16.18
C GLN A 33 4.09 1.63 -15.39
N ARG A 34 5.23 1.35 -16.06
CA ARG A 34 6.52 1.13 -15.39
C ARG A 34 6.98 2.32 -14.56
N ALA A 35 6.80 3.54 -15.07
CA ALA A 35 7.15 4.76 -14.34
C ALA A 35 6.30 4.88 -13.07
N LEU A 36 4.99 4.64 -13.16
CA LEU A 36 4.06 4.71 -12.04
C LEU A 36 4.33 3.62 -11.00
N ALA A 37 4.53 2.37 -11.45
CA ALA A 37 4.89 1.25 -10.57
C ALA A 37 6.24 1.49 -9.86
N GLY A 38 7.27 1.95 -10.60
CA GLY A 38 8.56 2.31 -10.00
C GLY A 38 8.43 3.44 -8.98
N PHE A 39 7.67 4.48 -9.31
CA PHE A 39 7.42 5.61 -8.40
C PHE A 39 6.73 5.15 -7.12
N ALA A 40 5.64 4.38 -7.22
CA ALA A 40 4.93 3.83 -6.08
C ALA A 40 5.85 2.94 -5.21
N ALA A 41 6.60 2.03 -5.84
CA ALA A 41 7.58 1.19 -5.14
C ALA A 41 8.62 2.02 -4.36
N GLY A 42 9.13 3.10 -4.95
CA GLY A 42 10.08 4.00 -4.29
C GLY A 42 9.49 4.68 -3.06
N VAL A 43 8.29 5.24 -3.17
CA VAL A 43 7.57 5.85 -2.03
C VAL A 43 7.31 4.81 -0.94
N MET A 44 6.80 3.62 -1.30
CA MET A 44 6.52 2.55 -0.32
C MET A 44 7.77 2.08 0.43
N VAL A 45 8.90 1.91 -0.27
CA VAL A 45 10.18 1.54 0.38
C VAL A 45 10.62 2.63 1.36
N ALA A 46 10.58 3.90 0.95
CA ALA A 46 10.95 5.02 1.81
C ALA A 46 10.02 5.10 3.04
N ALA A 47 8.70 5.01 2.84
CA ALA A 47 7.70 4.99 3.91
C ALA A 47 7.94 3.85 4.91
N SER A 48 8.20 2.63 4.39
CA SER A 48 8.48 1.46 5.22
C SER A 48 9.72 1.64 6.08
N ILE A 49 10.76 2.27 5.55
CA ILE A 49 12.02 2.49 6.28
C ILE A 49 11.88 3.67 7.26
N TRP A 50 11.55 4.87 6.75
CA TRP A 50 11.60 6.11 7.51
C TRP A 50 10.45 6.24 8.51
N SER A 51 9.24 5.86 8.10
CA SER A 51 8.04 6.09 8.91
C SER A 51 7.65 4.90 9.79
N LEU A 52 8.14 3.69 9.49
CA LEU A 52 7.73 2.49 10.21
C LEU A 52 8.89 1.76 10.88
N LEU A 53 9.93 1.30 10.14
CA LEU A 53 11.00 0.49 10.72
C LEU A 53 11.91 1.29 11.65
N ILE A 54 12.33 2.49 11.27
CA ILE A 54 13.18 3.32 12.13
C ILE A 54 12.45 3.67 13.43
N PRO A 55 11.20 4.19 13.42
CA PRO A 55 10.45 4.41 14.66
C PRO A 55 10.23 3.14 15.49
N ALA A 56 10.07 1.96 14.87
CA ALA A 56 9.93 0.70 15.62
C ALA A 56 11.21 0.37 16.41
N ILE A 57 12.38 0.55 15.79
CA ILE A 57 13.68 0.33 16.44
C ILE A 57 13.91 1.36 17.56
N GLU A 58 13.64 2.63 17.29
CA GLU A 58 13.79 3.71 18.25
C GLU A 58 12.90 3.55 19.49
N GLN A 59 11.68 3.03 19.32
CA GLN A 59 10.78 2.74 20.43
C GLN A 59 11.25 1.56 21.29
N SER A 60 12.16 0.75 20.77
CA SER A 60 12.74 -0.43 21.44
C SER A 60 14.14 -0.17 22.01
N GLU A 61 14.61 1.08 22.05
CA GLU A 61 15.95 1.45 22.55
C GLU A 61 16.23 0.97 23.98
N ASN A 62 15.21 0.82 24.81
CA ASN A 62 15.30 0.26 26.17
C ASN A 62 15.79 -1.19 26.20
N MET A 63 15.73 -1.92 25.07
CA MET A 63 16.24 -3.28 24.93
C MET A 63 17.77 -3.31 24.63
N GLY A 64 18.43 -2.17 24.53
CA GLY A 64 19.87 -2.09 24.25
C GLY A 64 20.26 -2.76 22.92
N ALA A 65 21.16 -3.72 22.96
CA ALA A 65 21.62 -4.44 21.75
C ALA A 65 20.51 -5.23 21.03
N LEU A 66 19.38 -5.49 21.67
CA LEU A 66 18.24 -6.21 21.11
C LEU A 66 17.14 -5.28 20.59
N SER A 67 17.38 -3.98 20.47
CA SER A 67 16.38 -3.00 19.99
C SER A 67 15.82 -3.32 18.58
N PHE A 68 16.60 -4.01 17.76
CA PHE A 68 16.17 -4.46 16.43
C PHE A 68 15.19 -5.65 16.46
N PHE A 69 15.11 -6.40 17.57
CA PHE A 69 14.36 -7.66 17.63
C PHE A 69 12.86 -7.49 17.39
N PRO A 70 12.15 -6.53 18.00
CA PRO A 70 10.73 -6.28 17.69
C PRO A 70 10.52 -5.92 16.21
N ALA A 71 11.44 -5.15 15.62
CA ALA A 71 11.37 -4.77 14.22
C ALA A 71 11.50 -5.98 13.30
N VAL A 72 12.45 -6.88 13.56
CA VAL A 72 12.63 -8.11 12.75
C VAL A 72 11.43 -9.04 12.90
N VAL A 73 10.95 -9.27 14.12
CA VAL A 73 9.81 -10.18 14.35
C VAL A 73 8.54 -9.64 13.71
N GLY A 74 8.21 -8.36 13.93
CA GLY A 74 7.04 -7.75 13.32
C GLY A 74 7.11 -7.77 11.79
N PHE A 75 8.27 -7.44 11.22
CA PHE A 75 8.51 -7.49 9.79
C PHE A 75 8.19 -8.88 9.19
N TRP A 76 8.74 -9.94 9.77
CA TRP A 76 8.47 -11.31 9.32
C TRP A 76 7.00 -11.69 9.45
N ILE A 77 6.32 -11.29 10.54
CA ILE A 77 4.89 -11.54 10.69
C ILE A 77 4.11 -10.82 9.59
N GLY A 78 4.48 -9.58 9.23
CA GLY A 78 3.86 -8.83 8.14
C GLY A 78 4.04 -9.50 6.78
N VAL A 79 5.25 -9.93 6.45
CA VAL A 79 5.55 -10.67 5.22
C VAL A 79 4.73 -11.96 5.16
N LEU A 80 4.72 -12.77 6.22
CA LEU A 80 3.98 -14.03 6.27
C LEU A 80 2.46 -13.83 6.23
N PHE A 81 1.97 -12.74 6.79
CA PHE A 81 0.56 -12.37 6.74
C PHE A 81 0.12 -12.11 5.30
N LEU A 82 0.85 -11.30 4.55
CA LEU A 82 0.54 -11.03 3.14
C LEU A 82 0.69 -12.27 2.28
N LEU A 83 1.77 -13.02 2.47
CA LEU A 83 1.97 -14.30 1.78
C LEU A 83 0.78 -15.25 2.03
N ALA A 84 0.25 -15.30 3.25
CA ALA A 84 -0.92 -16.11 3.57
C ALA A 84 -2.19 -15.59 2.87
N LEU A 85 -2.43 -14.27 2.86
CA LEU A 85 -3.58 -13.68 2.16
C LEU A 85 -3.51 -13.95 0.65
N ASP A 86 -2.34 -13.81 0.07
CA ASP A 86 -2.05 -14.06 -1.33
C ASP A 86 -2.41 -15.50 -1.76
N HIS A 87 -2.08 -16.47 -0.90
CA HIS A 87 -2.45 -17.87 -1.12
C HIS A 87 -3.90 -18.22 -0.82
N LEU A 88 -4.59 -17.44 0.03
CA LEU A 88 -5.95 -17.73 0.49
C LEU A 88 -7.03 -17.01 -0.33
N ILE A 89 -6.71 -15.91 -0.99
CA ILE A 89 -7.67 -15.08 -1.71
C ILE A 89 -7.45 -15.23 -3.22
N PRO A 90 -8.48 -15.62 -4.01
CA PRO A 90 -8.33 -15.68 -5.45
C PRO A 90 -8.25 -14.27 -6.03
N HIS A 91 -7.14 -13.97 -6.71
CA HIS A 91 -6.89 -12.67 -7.30
C HIS A 91 -6.15 -12.78 -8.63
N LEU A 92 -6.04 -11.67 -9.36
CA LEU A 92 -5.41 -11.62 -10.68
C LEU A 92 -4.68 -10.29 -10.85
N HIS A 93 -3.38 -10.37 -11.10
CA HIS A 93 -2.57 -9.18 -11.36
C HIS A 93 -2.86 -8.58 -12.74
N VAL A 94 -2.71 -7.26 -12.85
CA VAL A 94 -2.91 -6.55 -14.11
C VAL A 94 -1.88 -7.04 -15.14
N GLY A 95 -2.38 -7.51 -16.28
CA GLY A 95 -1.52 -8.05 -17.35
C GLY A 95 -1.17 -9.54 -17.23
N SER A 96 -1.58 -10.22 -16.17
CA SER A 96 -1.49 -11.68 -16.06
C SER A 96 -2.69 -12.38 -16.68
N GLU A 97 -2.45 -13.57 -17.22
CA GLU A 97 -3.52 -14.49 -17.71
C GLU A 97 -3.84 -15.57 -16.68
N GLN A 98 -2.96 -15.77 -15.69
CA GLN A 98 -3.12 -16.79 -14.66
C GLN A 98 -3.53 -16.12 -13.34
N SER A 99 -4.63 -16.63 -12.76
CA SER A 99 -5.07 -16.21 -11.43
C SER A 99 -4.25 -16.92 -10.35
N GLU A 100 -3.99 -16.21 -9.27
CA GLU A 100 -3.35 -16.73 -8.08
C GLU A 100 -4.38 -17.07 -6.99
N GLY A 101 -3.93 -17.79 -5.97
CA GLY A 101 -4.81 -18.28 -4.91
C GLY A 101 -5.71 -19.46 -5.33
N PRO A 102 -6.78 -19.76 -4.57
CA PRO A 102 -7.67 -20.88 -4.82
C PRO A 102 -8.44 -20.70 -6.13
N LYS A 103 -8.73 -21.83 -6.81
CA LYS A 103 -9.60 -21.81 -8.00
C LYS A 103 -10.95 -21.17 -7.69
N SER A 104 -11.31 -20.13 -8.42
CA SER A 104 -12.53 -19.35 -8.20
C SER A 104 -13.34 -19.23 -9.49
N LYS A 105 -14.66 -19.03 -9.33
CA LYS A 105 -15.58 -18.67 -10.42
C LYS A 105 -15.77 -17.15 -10.54
N LEU A 106 -15.00 -16.36 -9.82
CA LEU A 106 -15.05 -14.90 -9.87
C LEU A 106 -14.65 -14.40 -11.27
N GLY A 107 -15.33 -13.38 -11.74
CA GLY A 107 -14.96 -12.74 -13.01
C GLY A 107 -13.59 -12.06 -12.92
N ARG A 108 -12.91 -11.94 -14.07
CA ARG A 108 -11.59 -11.32 -14.21
C ARG A 108 -11.52 -9.95 -13.51
N THR A 109 -12.49 -9.08 -13.79
CA THR A 109 -12.61 -7.76 -13.17
C THR A 109 -12.59 -7.81 -11.64
N THR A 110 -13.37 -8.72 -11.04
CA THR A 110 -13.42 -8.87 -9.57
C THR A 110 -12.08 -9.33 -9.01
N MET A 111 -11.40 -10.26 -9.66
CA MET A 111 -10.10 -10.76 -9.25
C MET A 111 -9.02 -9.66 -9.33
N MET A 112 -9.07 -8.80 -10.36
CA MET A 112 -8.16 -7.65 -10.47
C MET A 112 -8.40 -6.61 -9.35
N VAL A 113 -9.66 -6.33 -9.00
CA VAL A 113 -9.99 -5.45 -7.88
C VAL A 113 -9.52 -6.07 -6.56
N LEU A 114 -9.67 -7.38 -6.37
CA LEU A 114 -9.20 -8.08 -5.17
C LEU A 114 -7.69 -8.01 -5.01
N ALA A 115 -6.91 -8.16 -6.10
CA ALA A 115 -5.46 -8.02 -6.06
C ALA A 115 -5.04 -6.70 -5.38
N VAL A 116 -5.50 -5.56 -5.90
CA VAL A 116 -5.13 -4.26 -5.34
C VAL A 116 -5.79 -4.02 -3.98
N THR A 117 -6.96 -4.60 -3.71
CA THR A 117 -7.54 -4.55 -2.36
C THR A 117 -6.62 -5.20 -1.32
N LEU A 118 -5.96 -6.31 -1.66
CA LEU A 118 -4.99 -6.97 -0.78
C LEU A 118 -3.79 -6.07 -0.46
N HIS A 119 -3.33 -5.28 -1.45
CA HIS A 119 -2.20 -4.37 -1.28
C HIS A 119 -2.56 -3.14 -0.45
N ASN A 120 -3.76 -2.64 -0.56
CA ASN A 120 -4.24 -1.49 0.19
C ASN A 120 -4.49 -1.80 1.68
N ILE A 121 -4.61 -3.09 2.07
CA ILE A 121 -4.74 -3.48 3.49
C ILE A 121 -3.52 -3.03 4.32
N PRO A 122 -2.26 -3.38 3.97
CA PRO A 122 -1.07 -2.92 4.69
C PRO A 122 -0.95 -1.40 4.79
N GLU A 123 -1.36 -0.69 3.75
CA GLU A 123 -1.30 0.77 3.71
C GLU A 123 -2.25 1.40 4.72
N GLY A 124 -3.48 0.93 4.76
CA GLY A 124 -4.44 1.32 5.78
C GLY A 124 -3.94 0.99 7.19
N MET A 125 -3.36 -0.20 7.38
CA MET A 125 -2.79 -0.60 8.67
C MET A 125 -1.60 0.28 9.06
N ALA A 126 -0.71 0.65 8.13
CA ALA A 126 0.42 1.53 8.39
C ALA A 126 -0.03 2.90 8.91
N VAL A 127 -1.02 3.51 8.23
CA VAL A 127 -1.64 4.76 8.69
C VAL A 127 -2.28 4.58 10.06
N GLY A 128 -3.02 3.48 10.26
CA GLY A 128 -3.67 3.16 11.53
C GLY A 128 -2.69 3.06 12.70
N VAL A 129 -1.56 2.37 12.52
CA VAL A 129 -0.53 2.21 13.56
C VAL A 129 0.09 3.56 13.92
N MET A 130 0.39 4.42 12.94
CA MET A 130 0.95 5.75 13.18
C MET A 130 -0.02 6.63 13.98
N TYR A 131 -1.29 6.67 13.61
CA TYR A 131 -2.28 7.44 14.37
C TYR A 131 -2.61 6.81 15.73
N ALA A 132 -2.53 5.49 15.87
CA ALA A 132 -2.65 4.83 17.17
C ALA A 132 -1.50 5.23 18.10
N GLY A 133 -0.27 5.24 17.60
CA GLY A 133 0.89 5.71 18.36
C GLY A 133 0.78 7.18 18.78
N LEU A 134 0.30 8.04 17.88
CA LEU A 134 0.03 9.45 18.19
C LEU A 134 -1.02 9.61 19.30
N LEU A 135 -2.13 8.86 19.21
CA LEU A 135 -3.20 8.85 20.21
C LEU A 135 -2.73 8.33 21.58
N ALA A 136 -1.81 7.36 21.57
CA ALA A 136 -1.20 6.83 22.78
C ALA A 136 -0.19 7.79 23.44
N GLY A 137 0.06 8.96 22.85
CA GLY A 137 1.02 9.94 23.37
C GLY A 137 2.48 9.50 23.18
N ASN A 138 2.77 8.66 22.17
CA ASN A 138 4.13 8.22 21.88
C ASN A 138 4.99 9.40 21.43
N THR A 139 6.08 9.67 22.16
CA THR A 139 6.95 10.83 21.92
C THR A 139 7.77 10.74 20.62
N LYS A 140 7.92 9.56 20.06
CA LYS A 140 8.65 9.33 18.79
C LYS A 140 7.74 9.49 17.56
N ILE A 141 6.41 9.51 17.74
CA ILE A 141 5.44 9.68 16.65
C ILE A 141 4.76 11.05 16.77
N THR A 142 5.00 11.91 15.81
CA THR A 142 4.42 13.25 15.76
C THR A 142 3.23 13.30 14.79
N ALA A 143 2.35 14.30 14.95
CA ALA A 143 1.29 14.55 14.00
C ALA A 143 1.84 14.81 12.57
N ALA A 144 3.00 15.47 12.49
CA ALA A 144 3.68 15.75 11.22
C ALA A 144 4.16 14.43 10.54
N SER A 145 4.76 13.50 11.30
CA SER A 145 5.20 12.22 10.74
C SER A 145 4.04 11.33 10.31
N ALA A 146 2.94 11.31 11.09
CA ALA A 146 1.74 10.58 10.71
C ALA A 146 1.09 11.15 9.45
N LEU A 147 1.00 12.48 9.34
CA LEU A 147 0.49 13.16 8.15
C LEU A 147 1.41 12.94 6.93
N ALA A 148 2.72 13.00 7.11
CA ALA A 148 3.69 12.74 6.04
C ALA A 148 3.52 11.33 5.46
N LEU A 149 3.35 10.31 6.32
CA LEU A 149 3.05 8.95 5.87
C LEU A 149 1.73 8.91 5.08
N SER A 150 0.65 9.50 5.61
CA SER A 150 -0.65 9.53 4.92
C SER A 150 -0.56 10.20 3.55
N LEU A 151 0.18 11.30 3.42
CA LEU A 151 0.39 12.00 2.14
C LEU A 151 1.27 11.16 1.20
N GLY A 152 2.33 10.54 1.69
CA GLY A 152 3.16 9.64 0.90
C GLY A 152 2.35 8.49 0.30
N ILE A 153 1.54 7.83 1.13
CA ILE A 153 0.64 6.76 0.67
C ILE A 153 -0.39 7.31 -0.34
N ALA A 154 -0.99 8.47 -0.11
CA ALA A 154 -1.93 9.06 -1.06
C ALA A 154 -1.30 9.34 -2.43
N ILE A 155 -0.04 9.78 -2.45
CA ILE A 155 0.70 10.06 -3.69
C ILE A 155 0.95 8.77 -4.49
N GLN A 156 1.30 7.67 -3.84
CA GLN A 156 1.47 6.38 -4.51
C GLN A 156 0.15 5.74 -4.92
N ASN A 157 -0.91 5.90 -4.15
CA ASN A 157 -2.24 5.37 -4.41
C ASN A 157 -2.92 6.02 -5.62
N PHE A 158 -2.52 7.25 -5.97
CA PHE A 158 -3.01 7.87 -7.21
C PHE A 158 -2.64 7.05 -8.47
N PRO A 159 -1.37 6.65 -8.71
CA PRO A 159 -1.04 5.67 -9.73
C PRO A 159 -1.86 4.37 -9.65
N GLU A 160 -2.01 3.80 -8.47
CA GLU A 160 -2.68 2.52 -8.26
C GLU A 160 -4.16 2.56 -8.63
N GLY A 161 -4.90 3.58 -8.21
CA GLY A 161 -6.28 3.80 -8.64
C GLY A 161 -6.43 3.90 -10.16
N ALA A 162 -5.47 4.53 -10.84
CA ALA A 162 -5.45 4.64 -12.30
C ALA A 162 -5.13 3.28 -12.97
N ILE A 163 -4.17 2.53 -12.40
CA ILE A 163 -3.75 1.20 -12.90
C ILE A 163 -4.92 0.20 -12.85
N ILE A 164 -5.87 0.33 -11.92
CA ILE A 164 -7.08 -0.50 -11.88
C ILE A 164 -8.15 0.01 -12.85
N SER A 165 -8.53 1.27 -12.72
CA SER A 165 -9.70 1.81 -13.42
C SER A 165 -9.53 1.83 -14.95
N LEU A 166 -8.32 2.08 -15.44
CA LEU A 166 -8.06 2.18 -16.88
C LEU A 166 -8.08 0.81 -17.59
N PRO A 167 -7.48 -0.28 -17.08
CA PRO A 167 -7.66 -1.62 -17.64
C PRO A 167 -9.10 -2.09 -17.60
N LEU A 168 -9.83 -1.89 -16.49
CA LEU A 168 -11.25 -2.25 -16.42
C LEU A 168 -12.05 -1.56 -17.53
N ARG A 169 -11.75 -0.31 -17.83
CA ARG A 169 -12.34 0.41 -18.94
C ARG A 169 -11.92 -0.17 -20.29
N ALA A 170 -10.68 -0.58 -20.44
CA ALA A 170 -10.17 -1.19 -21.68
C ALA A 170 -10.80 -2.56 -21.95
N GLU A 171 -11.16 -3.32 -20.91
CA GLU A 171 -11.90 -4.60 -21.00
C GLU A 171 -13.40 -4.43 -21.32
N GLY A 172 -13.88 -3.20 -21.51
CA GLY A 172 -15.25 -2.92 -21.95
C GLY A 172 -16.20 -2.45 -20.85
N GLU A 173 -15.74 -2.37 -19.60
CA GLU A 173 -16.58 -1.85 -18.51
C GLU A 173 -16.95 -0.37 -18.75
N SER A 174 -18.12 0.05 -18.27
CA SER A 174 -18.50 1.46 -18.32
C SER A 174 -17.57 2.32 -17.47
N LYS A 175 -17.39 3.61 -17.78
CA LYS A 175 -16.56 4.53 -17.00
C LYS A 175 -16.93 4.53 -15.51
N GLY A 176 -18.25 4.52 -15.21
CA GLY A 176 -18.75 4.47 -13.85
C GLY A 176 -18.34 3.19 -13.12
N LYS A 177 -18.52 2.02 -13.73
CA LYS A 177 -18.12 0.74 -13.12
C LYS A 177 -16.60 0.66 -12.94
N ALA A 178 -15.81 1.08 -13.92
CA ALA A 178 -14.37 1.12 -13.83
C ALA A 178 -13.89 2.05 -12.71
N PHE A 179 -14.49 3.24 -12.57
CA PHE A 179 -14.24 4.15 -11.46
C PHE A 179 -14.57 3.51 -10.11
N PHE A 180 -15.78 2.95 -9.97
CA PHE A 180 -16.19 2.29 -8.73
C PHE A 180 -15.32 1.07 -8.39
N GLY A 181 -14.82 0.33 -9.38
CA GLY A 181 -13.86 -0.74 -9.16
C GLY A 181 -12.57 -0.24 -8.49
N GLY A 182 -12.00 0.86 -8.98
CA GLY A 182 -10.85 1.50 -8.36
C GLY A 182 -11.16 2.10 -6.98
N VAL A 183 -12.33 2.72 -6.80
CA VAL A 183 -12.73 3.24 -5.48
C VAL A 183 -12.90 2.11 -4.46
N LEU A 184 -13.52 1.00 -4.84
CA LEU A 184 -13.74 -0.14 -3.94
C LEU A 184 -12.43 -0.77 -3.46
N SER A 185 -11.39 -0.83 -4.29
CA SER A 185 -10.09 -1.34 -3.86
C SER A 185 -9.46 -0.49 -2.75
N GLY A 186 -9.73 0.83 -2.74
CA GLY A 186 -9.21 1.74 -1.71
C GLY A 186 -10.04 1.80 -0.43
N VAL A 187 -11.28 1.30 -0.40
CA VAL A 187 -12.15 1.37 0.81
C VAL A 187 -11.52 0.65 2.01
N VAL A 188 -10.69 -0.37 1.76
CA VAL A 188 -10.02 -1.11 2.83
C VAL A 188 -8.97 -0.28 3.57
N GLU A 189 -8.47 0.80 2.99
CA GLU A 189 -7.48 1.69 3.62
C GLU A 189 -8.07 2.38 4.88
N PRO A 190 -9.16 3.18 4.80
CA PRO A 190 -9.74 3.77 5.99
C PRO A 190 -10.32 2.71 6.95
N VAL A 191 -10.86 1.60 6.45
CA VAL A 191 -11.35 0.51 7.29
C VAL A 191 -10.19 -0.14 8.05
N GLY A 192 -9.10 -0.50 7.35
CA GLY A 192 -7.90 -1.07 7.95
C GLY A 192 -7.26 -0.13 8.98
N ALA A 193 -7.20 1.18 8.68
CA ALA A 193 -6.69 2.18 9.62
C ALA A 193 -7.52 2.24 10.91
N VAL A 194 -8.84 2.31 10.81
CA VAL A 194 -9.74 2.34 11.98
C VAL A 194 -9.62 1.06 12.81
N LEU A 195 -9.64 -0.11 12.17
CA LEU A 195 -9.49 -1.39 12.85
C LEU A 195 -8.14 -1.49 13.56
N THR A 196 -7.07 -1.02 12.92
CA THR A 196 -5.73 -1.02 13.51
C THR A 196 -5.62 -0.05 14.69
N ILE A 197 -6.23 1.13 14.63
CA ILE A 197 -6.29 2.06 15.78
C ILE A 197 -6.99 1.40 16.97
N ILE A 198 -8.12 0.73 16.73
CA ILE A 198 -8.87 0.04 17.80
C ILE A 198 -8.04 -1.09 18.40
N ALA A 199 -7.41 -1.91 17.55
CA ALA A 199 -6.58 -3.02 18.01
C ALA A 199 -5.34 -2.53 18.78
N ALA A 200 -4.67 -1.50 18.27
CA ALA A 200 -3.46 -0.96 18.88
C ALA A 200 -3.70 -0.33 20.26
N GLN A 201 -4.88 0.27 20.50
CA GLN A 201 -5.24 0.79 21.82
C GLN A 201 -5.30 -0.29 22.90
N LEU A 202 -5.59 -1.54 22.51
CA LEU A 202 -5.60 -2.69 23.42
C LEU A 202 -4.20 -3.22 23.72
N ILE A 203 -3.20 -2.92 22.86
CA ILE A 203 -1.86 -3.53 22.91
C ILE A 203 -0.77 -2.47 22.67
N ILE A 204 -0.78 -1.37 23.42
CA ILE A 204 0.23 -0.29 23.31
C ILE A 204 1.68 -0.82 23.40
N PRO A 205 2.05 -1.78 24.27
CA PRO A 205 3.40 -2.32 24.32
C PRO A 205 3.86 -3.03 23.03
N ALA A 206 2.92 -3.44 22.17
CA ALA A 206 3.23 -4.09 20.89
C ALA A 206 3.41 -3.11 19.73
N LEU A 207 3.38 -1.80 19.97
CA LEU A 207 3.47 -0.80 18.89
C LEU A 207 4.71 -0.96 17.99
N PRO A 208 5.94 -1.26 18.49
CA PRO A 208 7.09 -1.54 17.62
C PRO A 208 6.87 -2.73 16.68
N TYR A 209 6.20 -3.78 17.16
CA TYR A 209 5.86 -4.94 16.33
C TYR A 209 4.80 -4.60 15.28
N LEU A 210 3.83 -3.74 15.59
CA LEU A 210 2.78 -3.34 14.66
C LEU A 210 3.32 -2.42 13.56
N LEU A 211 4.20 -1.48 13.90
CA LEU A 211 4.90 -0.64 12.93
C LEU A 211 5.69 -1.48 11.93
N SER A 212 6.51 -2.39 12.44
CA SER A 212 7.33 -3.24 11.59
C SER A 212 6.52 -4.32 10.85
N PHE A 213 5.40 -4.78 11.40
CA PHE A 213 4.44 -5.61 10.70
C PHE A 213 3.90 -4.90 9.45
N ALA A 214 3.44 -3.66 9.58
CA ALA A 214 2.97 -2.87 8.45
C ALA A 214 4.08 -2.67 7.40
N ALA A 215 5.32 -2.38 7.85
CA ALA A 215 6.47 -2.27 6.95
C ALA A 215 6.78 -3.58 6.20
N GLY A 216 6.73 -4.72 6.89
CA GLY A 216 6.96 -6.03 6.28
C GLY A 216 5.91 -6.38 5.23
N ALA A 217 4.64 -6.10 5.53
CA ALA A 217 3.54 -6.30 4.62
C ALA A 217 3.64 -5.39 3.38
N MET A 218 3.98 -4.10 3.56
CA MET A 218 4.20 -3.17 2.45
C MET A 218 5.40 -3.59 1.58
N LEU A 219 6.52 -4.01 2.17
CA LEU A 219 7.68 -4.46 1.41
C LEU A 219 7.44 -5.78 0.68
N TYR A 220 6.57 -6.66 1.20
CA TYR A 220 6.11 -7.83 0.46
C TYR A 220 5.46 -7.41 -0.88
N VAL A 221 4.51 -6.48 -0.85
CA VAL A 221 3.85 -5.95 -2.07
C VAL A 221 4.86 -5.34 -3.05
N VAL A 222 5.83 -4.57 -2.54
CA VAL A 222 6.87 -3.97 -3.39
C VAL A 222 7.66 -5.04 -4.14
N VAL A 223 8.07 -6.11 -3.45
CA VAL A 223 8.92 -7.16 -4.02
C VAL A 223 8.12 -8.08 -4.94
N GLU A 224 6.91 -8.47 -4.53
CA GLU A 224 6.08 -9.43 -5.26
C GLU A 224 5.44 -8.81 -6.50
N GLU A 225 5.09 -7.52 -6.47
CA GLU A 225 4.34 -6.90 -7.56
C GLU A 225 5.02 -5.72 -8.21
N LEU A 226 5.32 -4.67 -7.43
CA LEU A 226 5.74 -3.40 -8.03
C LEU A 226 7.09 -3.50 -8.73
N ILE A 227 8.05 -4.26 -8.17
CA ILE A 227 9.35 -4.51 -8.81
C ILE A 227 9.20 -5.33 -10.10
N PRO A 228 8.47 -6.46 -10.13
CA PRO A 228 8.15 -7.15 -11.37
C PRO A 228 7.44 -6.27 -12.40
N GLU A 229 6.42 -5.49 -12.00
CA GLU A 229 5.68 -4.64 -12.92
C GLU A 229 6.55 -3.54 -13.54
N MET A 230 7.35 -2.83 -12.73
CA MET A 230 8.24 -1.79 -13.25
C MET A 230 9.35 -2.32 -14.17
N SER A 231 9.65 -3.63 -14.07
CA SER A 231 10.70 -4.30 -14.84
C SER A 231 10.17 -5.07 -16.05
N GLN A 232 8.85 -5.14 -16.28
CA GLN A 232 8.23 -5.95 -17.33
C GLN A 232 8.73 -5.62 -18.75
N GLY A 233 9.01 -6.65 -19.56
CA GLY A 233 9.29 -6.56 -21.00
C GLY A 233 10.74 -6.19 -21.33
N LYS A 234 11.00 -5.39 -22.39
CA LYS A 234 12.38 -5.03 -22.77
C LYS A 234 13.02 -4.18 -21.68
N HIS A 235 14.32 -4.37 -21.45
CA HIS A 235 15.12 -3.56 -20.52
C HIS A 235 14.88 -2.06 -20.70
N SER A 236 14.65 -1.35 -19.60
CA SER A 236 14.38 0.08 -19.59
C SER A 236 14.69 0.64 -18.19
N ASP A 237 15.39 1.76 -18.13
CA ASP A 237 15.75 2.43 -16.88
C ASP A 237 14.60 3.25 -16.27
N VAL A 238 13.47 3.36 -16.99
CA VAL A 238 12.33 4.20 -16.57
C VAL A 238 11.82 3.83 -15.20
N GLY A 239 11.57 2.54 -14.93
CA GLY A 239 11.11 2.08 -13.61
C GLY A 239 12.10 2.43 -12.52
N THR A 240 13.40 2.17 -12.75
CA THR A 240 14.48 2.45 -11.78
C THR A 240 14.62 3.95 -11.48
N VAL A 241 14.57 4.80 -12.51
CA VAL A 241 14.65 6.26 -12.34
C VAL A 241 13.46 6.77 -11.54
N PHE A 242 12.24 6.32 -11.87
CA PHE A 242 11.04 6.73 -11.14
C PHE A 242 10.98 6.16 -9.74
N PHE A 243 11.54 4.95 -9.49
CA PHE A 243 11.75 4.44 -8.14
C PHE A 243 12.62 5.41 -7.30
N ALA A 244 13.76 5.85 -7.86
CA ALA A 244 14.61 6.80 -7.15
C ALA A 244 13.91 8.16 -6.91
N VAL A 245 13.07 8.62 -7.86
CA VAL A 245 12.26 9.83 -7.66
C VAL A 245 11.24 9.64 -6.54
N GLY A 246 10.49 8.53 -6.53
CA GLY A 246 9.51 8.22 -5.49
C GLY A 246 10.15 8.11 -4.11
N PHE A 247 11.27 7.38 -4.01
CA PHE A 247 12.05 7.24 -2.78
C PHE A 247 12.55 8.59 -2.25
N SER A 248 12.96 9.50 -3.13
CA SER A 248 13.50 10.81 -2.75
C SER A 248 12.43 11.82 -2.37
N LEU A 249 11.18 11.62 -2.82
CA LEU A 249 10.06 12.50 -2.52
C LEU A 249 9.51 12.28 -1.12
N MET A 250 9.47 11.02 -0.66
CA MET A 250 9.04 10.61 0.68
C MET A 250 10.06 10.95 1.76
#